data_ea4eb786afb2826c132e8490c866fd55
#
_entry.id   ea4eb786afb2826c132e8490c866fd55
#
_cell.length_a   1.000
_cell.length_b   1.000
_cell.length_c   1.000
_cell.angle_alpha   90.00
_cell.angle_beta   90.00
_cell.angle_gamma   90.00
#
_symmetry.space_group_name_H-M   'P 1'
#
loop_
_entity.id
_entity.type
_entity.pdbx_description
1 polymer ?
#
loop_
_entity_poly.entity_id
_entity_poly.type
_entity_poly.pdbx_seq_one_letter_code
_entity_poly.pdbx_strand_id
1 'polypeptide(L)'
;MAAPAGAPKDGVVGAGLKLLGAPYVWGGSSPSGFDCSGFVWYAVRQAGKSISRGLLGEYNSGAHPSRDELRAGDLVFFQNTYAPGLSHNGIYVGNGQFVHAADEQSGVTVSSLASGYWASRWFGATRLP
;
A
#
# COMPACT_ATOMS: atom_id res chain seq x y z
N MET A 1 7.99 -7.19 -13.93
CA MET A 1 8.11 -5.90 -13.22
C MET A 1 9.08 -6.05 -12.08
N ALA A 2 10.03 -5.14 -11.96
CA ALA A 2 11.13 -5.25 -10.98
C ALA A 2 10.86 -4.37 -9.76
N ALA A 3 11.30 -4.84 -8.58
CA ALA A 3 11.27 -4.04 -7.37
C ALA A 3 12.25 -2.85 -7.49
N PRO A 4 11.97 -1.71 -6.83
CA PRO A 4 12.91 -0.59 -6.80
C PRO A 4 14.26 -1.00 -6.21
N ALA A 5 15.34 -0.45 -6.76
CA ALA A 5 16.68 -0.71 -6.25
C ALA A 5 16.78 -0.26 -4.79
N GLY A 6 17.39 -1.09 -3.95
CA GLY A 6 17.56 -0.79 -2.53
C GLY A 6 16.36 -1.01 -1.66
N ALA A 7 15.21 -1.41 -2.21
CA ALA A 7 14.02 -1.69 -1.41
C ALA A 7 14.26 -2.92 -0.51
N PRO A 8 13.69 -2.93 0.72
CA PRO A 8 13.78 -4.11 1.58
C PRO A 8 13.24 -5.36 0.92
N LYS A 9 13.89 -6.50 1.16
CA LYS A 9 13.48 -7.79 0.60
C LYS A 9 12.63 -8.59 1.57
N ASP A 10 12.52 -8.16 2.80
CA ASP A 10 11.82 -8.85 3.88
C ASP A 10 10.71 -7.97 4.45
N GLY A 11 9.93 -8.53 5.38
CA GLY A 11 8.86 -7.84 6.07
C GLY A 11 7.70 -7.51 5.16
N VAL A 12 6.94 -6.51 5.54
CA VAL A 12 5.75 -6.08 4.79
C VAL A 12 6.13 -5.61 3.38
N VAL A 13 7.24 -4.89 3.26
CA VAL A 13 7.72 -4.41 1.96
C VAL A 13 8.06 -5.58 1.05
N GLY A 14 8.87 -6.52 1.53
CA GLY A 14 9.23 -7.69 0.74
C GLY A 14 8.03 -8.51 0.32
N ALA A 15 7.08 -8.69 1.24
CA ALA A 15 5.85 -9.41 0.94
C ALA A 15 5.05 -8.73 -0.17
N GLY A 16 4.92 -7.39 -0.10
CA GLY A 16 4.20 -6.63 -1.12
C GLY A 16 4.90 -6.65 -2.48
N LEU A 17 6.21 -6.49 -2.49
CA LEU A 17 6.98 -6.47 -3.74
C LEU A 17 6.98 -7.81 -4.47
N LYS A 18 6.84 -8.93 -3.76
CA LYS A 18 6.69 -10.25 -4.38
C LYS A 18 5.39 -10.38 -5.18
N LEU A 19 4.43 -9.50 -4.96
CA LEU A 19 3.13 -9.53 -5.61
C LEU A 19 3.06 -8.60 -6.84
N LEU A 20 4.15 -7.95 -7.21
CA LEU A 20 4.19 -7.08 -8.39
C LEU A 20 3.67 -7.82 -9.63
N GLY A 21 2.78 -7.15 -10.36
CA GLY A 21 2.14 -7.73 -11.54
C GLY A 21 0.87 -8.50 -11.28
N ALA A 22 0.51 -8.78 -10.02
CA ALA A 22 -0.76 -9.46 -9.72
C ALA A 22 -1.92 -8.57 -10.18
N PRO A 23 -3.04 -9.17 -10.65
CA PRO A 23 -4.14 -8.38 -11.19
C PRO A 23 -4.93 -7.66 -10.10
N TYR A 24 -5.57 -6.55 -10.50
CA TYR A 24 -6.52 -5.87 -9.64
C TYR A 24 -7.91 -6.49 -9.82
N VAL A 25 -8.56 -6.83 -8.70
CA VAL A 25 -9.94 -7.32 -8.70
C VAL A 25 -10.67 -6.66 -7.54
N TRP A 26 -11.80 -6.03 -7.80
CA TRP A 26 -12.61 -5.39 -6.78
C TRP A 26 -13.01 -6.41 -5.71
N GLY A 27 -12.76 -6.06 -4.44
CA GLY A 27 -13.02 -6.96 -3.32
C GLY A 27 -12.00 -8.07 -3.13
N GLY A 28 -10.96 -8.15 -3.98
CA GLY A 28 -9.98 -9.22 -3.94
C GLY A 28 -8.97 -9.09 -2.83
N SER A 29 -8.51 -10.21 -2.30
CA SER A 29 -7.51 -10.26 -1.24
C SER A 29 -6.60 -11.49 -1.35
N SER A 30 -6.39 -12.01 -2.56
CA SER A 30 -5.52 -13.14 -2.84
C SER A 30 -4.67 -12.88 -4.08
N PRO A 31 -3.61 -13.66 -4.33
CA PRO A 31 -2.77 -13.47 -5.51
C PRO A 31 -3.48 -13.58 -6.85
N SER A 32 -4.67 -14.14 -6.91
CA SER A 32 -5.48 -14.17 -8.13
C SER A 32 -6.15 -12.81 -8.42
N GLY A 33 -6.14 -11.91 -7.48
CA GLY A 33 -6.62 -10.54 -7.65
C GLY A 33 -6.76 -9.82 -6.33
N PHE A 34 -6.29 -8.57 -6.30
CA PHE A 34 -6.34 -7.71 -5.11
C PHE A 34 -7.05 -6.41 -5.41
N ASP A 35 -7.85 -5.92 -4.45
CA ASP A 35 -8.11 -4.49 -4.37
C ASP A 35 -7.05 -3.82 -3.48
N CYS A 36 -7.13 -2.50 -3.28
CA CYS A 36 -6.08 -1.77 -2.57
C CYS A 36 -5.89 -2.24 -1.12
N SER A 37 -6.97 -2.30 -0.34
CA SER A 37 -6.89 -2.73 1.06
C SER A 37 -6.67 -4.24 1.18
N GLY A 38 -7.15 -5.02 0.21
CA GLY A 38 -6.90 -6.46 0.16
C GLY A 38 -5.45 -6.80 -0.07
N PHE A 39 -4.78 -6.03 -0.92
CA PHE A 39 -3.35 -6.17 -1.14
C PHE A 39 -2.56 -5.90 0.14
N VAL A 40 -2.84 -4.78 0.81
CA VAL A 40 -2.17 -4.43 2.06
C VAL A 40 -2.43 -5.49 3.12
N TRP A 41 -3.69 -5.91 3.28
CA TRP A 41 -4.06 -6.95 4.24
C TRP A 41 -3.28 -8.24 4.01
N TYR A 42 -3.20 -8.69 2.75
CA TYR A 42 -2.50 -9.91 2.41
C TYR A 42 -0.99 -9.80 2.68
N ALA A 43 -0.35 -8.70 2.26
CA ALA A 43 1.07 -8.49 2.46
C ALA A 43 1.45 -8.45 3.93
N VAL A 44 0.64 -7.78 4.75
CA VAL A 44 0.86 -7.71 6.21
C VAL A 44 0.77 -9.10 6.82
N ARG A 45 -0.21 -9.90 6.42
CA ARG A 45 -0.33 -11.28 6.92
C ARG A 45 0.84 -12.15 6.49
N GLN A 46 1.31 -12.01 5.25
CA GLN A 46 2.48 -12.75 4.78
C GLN A 46 3.75 -12.39 5.57
N ALA A 47 3.80 -11.18 6.11
CA ALA A 47 4.91 -10.76 6.98
C ALA A 47 4.73 -11.22 8.43
N GLY A 48 3.70 -12.01 8.73
CA GLY A 48 3.47 -12.55 10.06
C GLY A 48 2.76 -11.61 11.02
N LYS A 49 2.16 -10.53 10.51
CA LYS A 49 1.42 -9.57 11.33
C LYS A 49 -0.07 -9.68 11.06
N SER A 50 -0.88 -9.15 11.98
CA SER A 50 -2.33 -9.11 11.86
C SER A 50 -2.81 -7.68 11.70
N ILE A 51 -3.83 -7.49 10.86
CA ILE A 51 -4.43 -6.19 10.60
C ILE A 51 -5.91 -6.41 10.25
N SER A 52 -6.76 -5.44 10.57
CA SER A 52 -8.16 -5.50 10.17
C SER A 52 -8.30 -5.39 8.66
N ARG A 53 -9.32 -6.04 8.09
CA ARG A 53 -9.63 -5.91 6.67
C ARG A 53 -10.36 -4.59 6.42
N GLY A 54 -9.95 -3.85 5.38
CA GLY A 54 -10.60 -2.61 4.97
C GLY A 54 -9.78 -1.37 5.33
N LEU A 55 -10.00 -0.30 4.57
CA LEU A 55 -9.18 0.92 4.64
C LEU A 55 -9.15 1.55 6.03
N LEU A 56 -10.33 1.76 6.64
CA LEU A 56 -10.39 2.44 7.93
C LEU A 56 -9.77 1.60 9.04
N GLY A 57 -10.05 0.31 9.07
CA GLY A 57 -9.46 -0.59 10.05
C GLY A 57 -7.94 -0.67 9.91
N GLU A 58 -7.45 -0.68 8.68
CA GLU A 58 -6.02 -0.68 8.42
C GLU A 58 -5.39 0.65 8.83
N TYR A 59 -6.04 1.77 8.56
CA TYR A 59 -5.55 3.07 9.00
C TYR A 59 -5.44 3.14 10.52
N ASN A 60 -6.40 2.59 11.23
CA ASN A 60 -6.46 2.64 12.70
C ASN A 60 -5.61 1.57 13.39
N SER A 61 -4.77 0.83 12.68
CA SER A 61 -4.02 -0.31 13.23
C SER A 61 -2.69 0.06 13.86
N GLY A 62 -2.32 1.32 13.94
CA GLY A 62 -1.04 1.72 14.52
C GLY A 62 -0.88 3.22 14.63
N ALA A 63 0.34 3.65 14.90
CA ALA A 63 0.68 5.06 15.01
C ALA A 63 0.65 5.73 13.63
N HIS A 64 0.54 7.05 13.62
CA HIS A 64 0.45 7.84 12.40
C HIS A 64 1.68 8.74 12.23
N PRO A 65 2.74 8.26 11.55
CA PRO A 65 3.87 9.12 11.24
C PRO A 65 3.46 10.20 10.25
N SER A 66 4.13 11.35 10.30
CA SER A 66 3.94 12.38 9.30
C SER A 66 4.56 11.94 7.97
N ARG A 67 4.18 12.61 6.90
CA ARG A 67 4.73 12.33 5.57
C ARG A 67 6.26 12.43 5.55
N ASP A 68 6.83 13.36 6.30
CA ASP A 68 8.28 13.57 6.35
C ASP A 68 9.02 12.51 7.16
N GLU A 69 8.30 11.70 7.92
CA GLU A 69 8.87 10.69 8.81
C GLU A 69 8.66 9.26 8.30
N LEU A 70 8.23 9.10 7.07
CA LEU A 70 7.92 7.77 6.51
C LEU A 70 9.14 6.86 6.51
N ARG A 71 8.89 5.59 6.85
CA ARG A 71 9.88 4.52 6.79
C ARG A 71 9.32 3.38 5.93
N ALA A 72 10.20 2.67 5.25
CA ALA A 72 9.79 1.49 4.47
C ALA A 72 8.99 0.53 5.36
N GLY A 73 7.85 0.09 4.89
CA GLY A 73 6.90 -0.74 5.65
C GLY A 73 5.73 0.02 6.24
N ASP A 74 5.80 1.36 6.29
CA ASP A 74 4.63 2.15 6.69
C ASP A 74 3.54 2.00 5.64
N LEU A 75 2.30 2.00 6.09
CA LEU A 75 1.14 2.02 5.20
C LEU A 75 0.84 3.47 4.84
N VAL A 76 0.58 3.74 3.57
CA VAL A 76 0.25 5.09 3.09
C VAL A 76 -1.18 5.12 2.56
N PHE A 77 -1.90 6.20 2.85
CA PHE A 77 -3.33 6.30 2.61
C PHE A 77 -3.65 7.55 1.82
N PHE A 78 -4.63 7.42 0.94
CA PHE A 78 -5.03 8.48 0.01
C PHE A 78 -6.53 8.67 0.04
N GLN A 79 -6.97 9.90 -0.29
CA GLN A 79 -8.38 10.26 -0.32
C GLN A 79 -8.78 10.77 -1.70
N ASN A 80 -10.08 10.75 -1.96
CA ASN A 80 -10.65 11.30 -3.19
C ASN A 80 -10.02 10.70 -4.45
N THR A 81 -9.84 9.38 -4.45
CA THR A 81 -9.35 8.62 -5.60
C THR A 81 -10.54 8.15 -6.42
N TYR A 82 -10.95 6.87 -6.31
CA TYR A 82 -12.14 6.41 -7.01
C TYR A 82 -13.45 6.82 -6.32
N ALA A 83 -13.39 7.29 -5.06
CA ALA A 83 -14.54 7.71 -4.28
C ALA A 83 -14.14 8.86 -3.35
N PRO A 84 -15.12 9.68 -2.86
CA PRO A 84 -14.82 10.72 -1.88
C PRO A 84 -14.29 10.15 -0.56
N GLY A 85 -13.41 10.90 0.09
CA GLY A 85 -12.84 10.51 1.37
C GLY A 85 -11.76 9.46 1.23
N LEU A 86 -11.44 8.78 2.33
CA LEU A 86 -10.42 7.72 2.37
C LEU A 86 -10.82 6.60 1.41
N SER A 87 -10.01 6.39 0.37
CA SER A 87 -10.40 5.50 -0.73
C SER A 87 -9.28 4.64 -1.29
N HIS A 88 -8.03 4.83 -0.87
CA HIS A 88 -6.90 4.04 -1.41
C HIS A 88 -5.79 3.93 -0.40
N ASN A 89 -4.98 2.86 -0.52
CA ASN A 89 -3.78 2.71 0.29
C ASN A 89 -2.73 1.86 -0.41
N GLY A 90 -1.54 1.83 0.18
CA GLY A 90 -0.42 1.04 -0.29
C GLY A 90 0.63 0.91 0.80
N ILE A 91 1.81 0.43 0.41
CA ILE A 91 2.92 0.17 1.33
C ILE A 91 4.12 1.01 0.87
N TYR A 92 4.64 1.86 1.76
CA TYR A 92 5.81 2.66 1.46
C TYR A 92 7.05 1.76 1.34
N VAL A 93 7.80 1.91 0.27
CA VAL A 93 8.97 1.07 0.01
C VAL A 93 10.30 1.83 0.13
N GLY A 94 10.24 3.10 0.49
CA GLY A 94 11.42 3.97 0.57
C GLY A 94 11.55 4.88 -0.64
N ASN A 95 12.41 5.88 -0.55
CA ASN A 95 12.74 6.80 -1.64
C ASN A 95 11.54 7.48 -2.31
N GLY A 96 10.51 7.77 -1.52
CA GLY A 96 9.33 8.44 -2.04
C GLY A 96 8.41 7.55 -2.88
N GLN A 97 8.57 6.23 -2.83
CA GLN A 97 7.79 5.29 -3.64
C GLN A 97 6.93 4.38 -2.77
N PHE A 98 5.85 3.89 -3.33
CA PHE A 98 4.99 2.92 -2.65
C PHE A 98 4.47 1.87 -3.62
N VAL A 99 4.26 0.65 -3.11
CA VAL A 99 3.68 -0.46 -3.86
C VAL A 99 2.21 -0.58 -3.48
N HIS A 100 1.36 -0.79 -4.48
CA HIS A 100 -0.09 -0.84 -4.26
C HIS A 100 -0.80 -1.58 -5.40
N ALA A 101 -2.00 -2.08 -5.12
CA ALA A 101 -2.90 -2.55 -6.16
C ALA A 101 -3.62 -1.33 -6.71
N ALA A 102 -3.15 -0.81 -7.84
CA ALA A 102 -3.51 0.51 -8.33
C ALA A 102 -4.88 0.56 -9.01
N ASP A 103 -5.04 -0.21 -10.07
CA ASP A 103 -6.27 -0.27 -10.87
C ASP A 103 -6.23 -1.51 -11.78
N GLU A 104 -7.31 -1.70 -12.55
CA GLU A 104 -7.45 -2.88 -13.40
C GLU A 104 -6.42 -2.94 -14.53
N GLN A 105 -5.90 -1.79 -14.97
CA GLN A 105 -4.88 -1.74 -16.02
C GLN A 105 -3.49 -2.07 -15.49
N SER A 106 -3.16 -1.57 -14.31
CA SER A 106 -1.81 -1.67 -13.77
C SER A 106 -1.62 -2.85 -12.83
N GLY A 107 -2.68 -3.28 -12.13
CA GLY A 107 -2.55 -4.28 -11.08
C GLY A 107 -1.64 -3.78 -9.96
N VAL A 108 -0.86 -4.68 -9.37
CA VAL A 108 0.10 -4.32 -8.32
C VAL A 108 1.32 -3.71 -8.98
N THR A 109 1.62 -2.47 -8.62
CA THR A 109 2.69 -1.67 -9.22
C THR A 109 3.30 -0.72 -8.20
N VAL A 110 4.39 -0.06 -8.56
CA VAL A 110 5.05 0.96 -7.74
C VAL A 110 4.76 2.33 -8.32
N SER A 111 4.40 3.26 -7.47
CA SER A 111 4.14 4.66 -7.85
C SER A 111 4.93 5.61 -6.95
N SER A 112 5.02 6.89 -7.36
CA SER A 112 5.72 7.92 -6.60
C SER A 112 4.75 8.76 -5.80
N LEU A 113 5.09 9.00 -4.52
CA LEU A 113 4.35 9.95 -3.67
C LEU A 113 4.48 11.39 -4.17
N ALA A 114 5.51 11.68 -4.94
CA ALA A 114 5.75 13.03 -5.47
C ALA A 114 4.95 13.31 -6.74
N SER A 115 4.30 12.31 -7.35
CA SER A 115 3.45 12.56 -8.51
C SER A 115 2.27 13.46 -8.12
N GLY A 116 1.82 14.30 -9.06
CA GLY A 116 0.74 15.24 -8.76
C GLY A 116 -0.54 14.55 -8.32
N TYR A 117 -0.86 13.41 -8.92
CA TYR A 117 -2.07 12.66 -8.56
C TYR A 117 -2.05 12.23 -7.09
N TRP A 118 -1.00 11.53 -6.66
CA TRP A 118 -0.92 11.00 -5.29
C TRP A 118 -0.58 12.07 -4.27
N ALA A 119 0.29 13.02 -4.63
CA ALA A 119 0.67 14.10 -3.72
C ALA A 119 -0.54 14.94 -3.28
N SER A 120 -1.45 15.24 -4.23
CA SER A 120 -2.64 16.04 -3.93
C SER A 120 -3.74 15.25 -3.21
N ARG A 121 -3.60 13.94 -3.08
CA ARG A 121 -4.60 13.05 -2.47
C ARG A 121 -4.10 12.38 -1.19
N TRP A 122 -3.01 12.85 -0.65
CA TRP A 122 -2.46 12.32 0.61
C TRP A 122 -3.48 12.43 1.75
N PHE A 123 -3.72 11.32 2.44
CA PHE A 123 -4.60 11.27 3.61
C PHE A 123 -3.77 11.13 4.89
N GLY A 124 -2.85 10.21 4.94
CA GLY A 124 -2.03 9.93 6.10
C GLY A 124 -1.27 8.63 5.98
N ALA A 125 -0.66 8.22 7.08
CA ALA A 125 0.12 7.00 7.14
C ALA A 125 -0.13 6.26 8.44
N THR A 126 0.21 4.96 8.44
CA THR A 126 0.12 4.13 9.64
C THR A 126 1.37 3.27 9.76
N ARG A 127 1.98 3.32 10.94
CA ARG A 127 3.12 2.46 11.28
C ARG A 127 2.63 1.36 12.18
N LEU A 128 2.71 0.13 11.70
CA LEU A 128 2.29 -1.04 12.47
C LEU A 128 3.27 -1.29 13.62
N PRO A 129 2.77 -1.83 14.75
CA PRO A 129 3.64 -2.19 15.88
C PRO A 129 4.70 -3.19 15.51
#